data_71807e5e3926e026fb93ef25fdcc80b3
#
_entry.id   71807e5e3926e026fb93ef25fdcc80b3
#
_cell.length_a   1.000
_cell.length_b   1.000
_cell.length_c   1.000
_cell.angle_alpha   90.00
_cell.angle_beta   90.00
_cell.angle_gamma   90.00
#
_symmetry.space_group_name_H-M   'P 1'
#
loop_
_entity.id
_entity.type
_entity.pdbx_description
1 polymer ?
#
loop_
_entity_poly.entity_id
_entity_poly.type
_entity_poly.pdbx_seq_one_letter_code
_entity_poly.pdbx_strand_id
1 'polypeptide(L)'
;MARYAALLRGINVGGKTAVPMAELRLELEKLGLSGVKTLLNSGNAVFESGLNEAALESMIEEALEARFGFRIPVLVRGGAELREAVDGLPFSSEQIEYAQAQAGDAASLYVVFLSAALPLGAAARMEALKKPGETMVASGRILYLLLEHSVRECKLFTGMEKVDPRATTRNWNTLVKLDALLGD
;
A
#
# COMPACT_ATOMS: atom_id res chain seq x y z
N MET A 1 3.04 23.20 1.96
CA MET A 1 3.35 22.00 1.17
C MET A 1 2.34 20.93 1.56
N ALA A 2 1.94 20.07 0.64
CA ALA A 2 1.06 18.95 0.96
C ALA A 2 1.89 17.78 1.53
N ARG A 3 1.26 16.97 2.38
CA ARG A 3 1.88 15.77 2.97
C ARG A 3 1.46 14.53 2.19
N TYR A 4 2.43 13.66 1.92
CA TYR A 4 2.26 12.47 1.11
C TYR A 4 2.88 11.25 1.78
N ALA A 5 2.35 10.07 1.45
CA ALA A 5 2.99 8.79 1.67
C ALA A 5 3.43 8.18 0.34
N ALA A 6 4.69 7.76 0.23
CA ALA A 6 5.15 6.86 -0.83
C ALA A 6 5.06 5.41 -0.35
N LEU A 7 4.44 4.58 -1.18
CA LEU A 7 4.21 3.16 -0.95
C LEU A 7 4.98 2.37 -2.02
N LEU A 8 6.17 1.89 -1.66
CA LEU A 8 7.03 1.12 -2.55
C LEU A 8 6.53 -0.31 -2.65
N ARG A 9 6.66 -0.91 -3.84
CA ARG A 9 6.25 -2.29 -4.07
C ARG A 9 7.43 -3.21 -4.25
N GLY A 10 7.35 -4.41 -3.63
CA GLY A 10 8.23 -5.54 -3.89
C GLY A 10 9.67 -5.39 -3.40
N ILE A 11 9.93 -4.49 -2.45
CA ILE A 11 11.24 -4.35 -1.82
C ILE A 11 11.37 -5.21 -0.57
N ASN A 12 12.61 -5.55 -0.22
CA ASN A 12 12.96 -6.32 0.98
C ASN A 12 12.26 -7.68 1.09
N VAL A 13 11.89 -8.28 -0.05
CA VAL A 13 11.30 -9.62 -0.15
C VAL A 13 12.25 -10.55 -0.92
N GLY A 14 12.47 -11.78 -0.41
CA GLY A 14 13.23 -12.81 -1.10
C GLY A 14 14.73 -12.54 -1.31
N GLY A 15 15.30 -11.52 -0.64
CA GLY A 15 16.76 -11.25 -0.62
C GLY A 15 17.35 -10.61 -1.87
N LYS A 16 16.57 -10.38 -2.95
CA LYS A 16 17.08 -9.82 -4.22
C LYS A 16 16.75 -8.34 -4.42
N THR A 17 15.85 -7.78 -3.64
CA THR A 17 15.33 -6.41 -3.78
C THR A 17 15.59 -5.60 -2.51
N ALA A 18 16.81 -5.69 -1.98
CA ALA A 18 17.18 -5.01 -0.74
C ALA A 18 17.25 -3.49 -0.93
N VAL A 19 16.46 -2.78 -0.13
CA VAL A 19 16.44 -1.32 -0.04
C VAL A 19 16.54 -0.95 1.45
N PRO A 20 17.74 -0.57 1.94
CA PRO A 20 17.91 -0.10 3.31
C PRO A 20 17.10 1.18 3.54
N MET A 21 16.31 1.24 4.60
CA MET A 21 15.42 2.38 4.86
C MET A 21 16.17 3.69 5.08
N ALA A 22 17.39 3.64 5.61
CA ALA A 22 18.24 4.82 5.75
C ALA A 22 18.66 5.38 4.38
N GLU A 23 18.98 4.50 3.41
CA GLU A 23 19.33 4.91 2.05
C GLU A 23 18.10 5.44 1.31
N LEU A 24 16.94 4.77 1.44
CA LEU A 24 15.69 5.28 0.90
C LEU A 24 15.42 6.71 1.38
N ARG A 25 15.56 6.97 2.69
CA ARG A 25 15.38 8.32 3.25
C ARG A 25 16.32 9.33 2.61
N LEU A 26 17.61 9.00 2.52
CA LEU A 26 18.62 9.89 1.93
C LEU A 26 18.31 10.20 0.45
N GLU A 27 17.88 9.21 -0.34
CA GLU A 27 17.52 9.45 -1.73
C GLU A 27 16.30 10.37 -1.87
N LEU A 28 15.27 10.19 -1.03
CA LEU A 28 14.11 11.08 -1.02
C LEU A 28 14.48 12.52 -0.59
N GLU A 29 15.37 12.68 0.39
CA GLU A 29 15.89 13.99 0.81
C GLU A 29 16.69 14.68 -0.33
N LYS A 30 17.49 13.93 -1.10
CA LYS A 30 18.23 14.46 -2.27
C LYS A 30 17.30 14.98 -3.37
N LEU A 31 16.10 14.45 -3.49
CA LEU A 31 15.06 14.92 -4.42
C LEU A 31 14.41 16.25 -3.96
N GLY A 32 14.84 16.81 -2.83
CA GLY A 32 14.26 18.03 -2.27
C GLY A 32 12.96 17.83 -1.51
N LEU A 33 12.61 16.58 -1.17
CA LEU A 33 11.47 16.28 -0.32
C LEU A 33 11.80 16.61 1.13
N SER A 34 10.90 17.26 1.85
CA SER A 34 11.09 17.69 3.24
C SER A 34 10.34 16.80 4.23
N GLY A 35 10.77 16.81 5.48
CA GLY A 35 10.09 16.04 6.54
C GLY A 35 10.11 14.52 6.34
N VAL A 36 11.08 13.98 5.60
CA VAL A 36 11.13 12.57 5.23
C VAL A 36 11.26 11.67 6.45
N LYS A 37 10.30 10.78 6.64
CA LYS A 37 10.34 9.70 7.64
C LYS A 37 10.02 8.36 6.95
N THR A 38 10.78 7.31 7.23
CA THR A 38 10.51 5.96 6.74
C THR A 38 9.82 5.13 7.82
N LEU A 39 8.93 4.23 7.40
CA LEU A 39 8.16 3.37 8.30
C LEU A 39 8.23 1.92 7.83
N LEU A 40 8.79 1.03 8.68
CA LEU A 40 8.94 -0.40 8.44
C LEU A 40 9.77 -0.74 7.18
N ASN A 41 10.31 -1.94 7.14
CA ASN A 41 11.11 -2.43 5.99
C ASN A 41 10.27 -2.75 4.74
N SER A 42 8.94 -2.64 4.81
CA SER A 42 8.03 -2.89 3.68
C SER A 42 7.92 -1.73 2.69
N GLY A 43 8.76 -0.68 2.84
CA GLY A 43 8.84 0.39 1.85
C GLY A 43 7.76 1.44 1.97
N ASN A 44 7.70 2.10 3.12
CA ASN A 44 6.82 3.24 3.32
C ASN A 44 7.66 4.45 3.71
N ALA A 45 7.36 5.60 3.11
CA ALA A 45 7.93 6.87 3.51
C ALA A 45 6.85 7.95 3.52
N VAL A 46 6.92 8.88 4.46
CA VAL A 46 6.10 10.10 4.47
C VAL A 46 6.99 11.30 4.26
N PHE A 47 6.48 12.34 3.59
CA PHE A 47 7.21 13.54 3.28
C PHE A 47 6.28 14.70 2.89
N GLU A 48 6.84 15.90 2.75
CA GLU A 48 6.14 17.07 2.25
C GLU A 48 6.67 17.49 0.89
N SER A 49 5.76 17.92 -0.02
CA SER A 49 6.13 18.43 -1.33
C SER A 49 5.07 19.40 -1.88
N GLY A 50 5.48 20.21 -2.85
CA GLY A 50 4.59 21.03 -3.67
C GLY A 50 4.17 20.39 -5.00
N LEU A 51 4.71 19.21 -5.33
CA LEU A 51 4.43 18.48 -6.56
C LEU A 51 3.15 17.64 -6.41
N ASN A 52 2.55 17.26 -7.54
CA ASN A 52 1.42 16.31 -7.55
C ASN A 52 1.91 14.85 -7.48
N GLU A 53 0.98 13.92 -7.20
CA GLU A 53 1.27 12.49 -7.02
C GLU A 53 2.00 11.88 -8.24
N ALA A 54 1.55 12.15 -9.46
CA ALA A 54 2.13 11.56 -10.66
C ALA A 54 3.58 12.02 -10.90
N ALA A 55 3.88 13.30 -10.68
CA ALA A 55 5.23 13.83 -10.77
C ALA A 55 6.14 13.23 -9.69
N LEU A 56 5.63 13.08 -8.46
CA LEU A 56 6.34 12.45 -7.36
C LEU A 56 6.63 10.97 -7.63
N GLU A 57 5.66 10.23 -8.13
CA GLU A 57 5.83 8.81 -8.48
C GLU A 57 6.96 8.63 -9.51
N SER A 58 6.92 9.38 -10.63
CA SER A 58 7.96 9.29 -11.66
C SER A 58 9.34 9.66 -11.12
N MET A 59 9.44 10.81 -10.43
CA MET A 59 10.70 11.30 -9.87
C MET A 59 11.32 10.31 -8.87
N ILE A 60 10.50 9.73 -8.00
CA ILE A 60 10.97 8.76 -7.00
C ILE A 60 11.36 7.45 -7.67
N GLU A 61 10.56 6.91 -8.60
CA GLU A 61 10.86 5.67 -9.34
C GLU A 61 12.20 5.78 -10.09
N GLU A 62 12.44 6.88 -10.82
CA GLU A 62 13.68 7.13 -11.55
C GLU A 62 14.91 7.20 -10.61
N ALA A 63 14.81 7.92 -9.53
CA ALA A 63 15.91 8.05 -8.55
C ALA A 63 16.23 6.71 -7.87
N LEU A 64 15.21 5.94 -7.49
CA LEU A 64 15.40 4.65 -6.86
C LEU A 64 15.96 3.60 -7.84
N GLU A 65 15.52 3.59 -9.11
CA GLU A 65 16.07 2.71 -10.14
C GLU A 65 17.55 3.04 -10.39
N ALA A 66 17.91 4.31 -10.51
CA ALA A 66 19.30 4.75 -10.66
C ALA A 66 20.17 4.36 -9.45
N ARG A 67 19.61 4.44 -8.23
CA ARG A 67 20.34 4.14 -6.99
C ARG A 67 20.51 2.65 -6.74
N PHE A 68 19.47 1.84 -6.94
CA PHE A 68 19.43 0.43 -6.55
C PHE A 68 19.61 -0.54 -7.72
N GLY A 69 19.54 -0.06 -8.97
CA GLY A 69 19.78 -0.86 -10.17
C GLY A 69 18.62 -1.77 -10.59
N PHE A 70 17.43 -1.59 -10.00
CA PHE A 70 16.22 -2.30 -10.39
C PHE A 70 14.98 -1.41 -10.22
N ARG A 71 13.97 -1.67 -11.02
CA ARG A 71 12.73 -0.90 -11.00
C ARG A 71 11.93 -1.17 -9.73
N ILE A 72 11.53 -0.13 -9.06
CA ILE A 72 10.71 -0.15 -7.85
C ILE A 72 9.43 0.63 -8.13
N PRO A 73 8.27 -0.01 -8.37
CA PRO A 73 7.01 0.71 -8.50
C PRO A 73 6.66 1.45 -7.21
N VAL A 74 6.24 2.71 -7.36
CA VAL A 74 5.88 3.58 -6.24
C VAL A 74 4.49 4.15 -6.47
N LEU A 75 3.61 4.03 -5.49
CA LEU A 75 2.36 4.78 -5.44
C LEU A 75 2.50 5.88 -4.39
N VAL A 76 2.14 7.10 -4.76
CA VAL A 76 2.09 8.25 -3.84
C VAL A 76 0.64 8.56 -3.51
N ARG A 77 0.35 8.81 -2.24
CA ARG A 77 -0.99 9.16 -1.75
C ARG A 77 -0.93 10.36 -0.83
N GLY A 78 -1.83 11.29 -1.05
CA GLY A 78 -2.03 12.43 -0.16
C GLY A 78 -2.60 12.02 1.19
N GLY A 79 -2.30 12.79 2.25
CA GLY A 79 -2.78 12.51 3.60
C GLY A 79 -4.30 12.44 3.71
N ALA A 80 -5.04 13.25 2.95
CA ALA A 80 -6.50 13.18 2.92
C ALA A 80 -7.03 11.82 2.45
N GLU A 81 -6.43 11.25 1.39
CA GLU A 81 -6.85 9.94 0.88
C GLU A 81 -6.52 8.80 1.87
N LEU A 82 -5.40 8.87 2.58
CA LEU A 82 -5.10 7.90 3.63
C LEU A 82 -6.09 8.02 4.80
N ARG A 83 -6.44 9.24 5.19
CA ARG A 83 -7.47 9.50 6.20
C ARG A 83 -8.81 8.94 5.78
N GLU A 84 -9.26 9.22 4.56
CA GLU A 84 -10.49 8.66 3.99
C GLU A 84 -10.46 7.13 3.98
N ALA A 85 -9.29 6.53 3.70
CA ALA A 85 -9.12 5.08 3.75
C ALA A 85 -9.27 4.51 5.17
N VAL A 86 -8.82 5.24 6.19
CA VAL A 86 -8.98 4.83 7.60
C VAL A 86 -10.42 5.00 8.04
N ASP A 87 -11.02 6.16 7.78
CA ASP A 87 -12.38 6.50 8.22
C ASP A 87 -13.45 5.69 7.47
N GLY A 88 -13.16 5.30 6.23
CA GLY A 88 -14.06 4.53 5.35
C GLY A 88 -13.98 3.01 5.50
N LEU A 89 -13.39 2.49 6.58
CA LEU A 89 -13.30 1.05 6.83
C LEU A 89 -14.69 0.38 6.77
N PRO A 90 -14.93 -0.57 5.82
CA PRO A 90 -16.27 -1.09 5.58
C PRO A 90 -16.65 -2.28 6.46
N PHE A 91 -15.81 -2.70 7.38
CA PHE A 91 -16.02 -3.88 8.23
C PHE A 91 -16.32 -3.48 9.68
N SER A 92 -17.27 -4.18 10.31
CA SER A 92 -17.54 -3.99 11.73
C SER A 92 -16.44 -4.60 12.61
N SER A 93 -16.38 -4.16 13.87
CA SER A 93 -15.43 -4.73 14.85
C SER A 93 -15.61 -6.23 15.00
N GLU A 94 -16.87 -6.72 15.04
CA GLU A 94 -17.17 -8.15 15.17
C GLU A 94 -16.65 -8.95 13.97
N GLN A 95 -16.79 -8.42 12.74
CA GLN A 95 -16.25 -9.05 11.54
C GLN A 95 -14.73 -9.17 11.58
N ILE A 96 -14.07 -8.10 12.01
CA ILE A 96 -12.61 -8.05 12.11
C ILE A 96 -12.10 -9.01 13.20
N GLU A 97 -12.72 -9.01 14.37
CA GLU A 97 -12.38 -9.91 15.46
C GLU A 97 -12.58 -11.38 15.08
N TYR A 98 -13.69 -11.69 14.40
CA TYR A 98 -13.95 -13.04 13.91
C TYR A 98 -12.88 -13.48 12.90
N ALA A 99 -12.60 -12.66 11.87
CA ALA A 99 -11.58 -12.99 10.88
C ALA A 99 -10.19 -13.13 11.52
N GLN A 100 -9.83 -12.26 12.48
CA GLN A 100 -8.56 -12.35 13.20
C GLN A 100 -8.46 -13.64 14.02
N ALA A 101 -9.54 -14.06 14.66
CA ALA A 101 -9.57 -15.33 15.42
C ALA A 101 -9.36 -16.55 14.51
N GLN A 102 -9.89 -16.51 13.26
CA GLN A 102 -9.67 -17.58 12.29
C GLN A 102 -8.25 -17.53 11.69
N ALA A 103 -7.72 -16.34 11.43
CA ALA A 103 -6.38 -16.15 10.85
C ALA A 103 -5.24 -16.46 11.87
N GLY A 104 -5.53 -16.53 13.16
CA GLY A 104 -4.56 -16.76 14.23
C GLY A 104 -3.52 -15.63 14.32
N ASP A 105 -2.23 -15.98 14.22
CA ASP A 105 -1.13 -15.01 14.31
C ASP A 105 -0.95 -14.17 13.02
N ALA A 106 -1.61 -14.55 11.90
CA ALA A 106 -1.56 -13.79 10.68
C ALA A 106 -2.44 -12.54 10.79
N ALA A 107 -2.03 -11.44 10.16
CA ALA A 107 -2.93 -10.30 10.02
C ALA A 107 -4.13 -10.68 9.15
N SER A 108 -5.32 -10.21 9.51
CA SER A 108 -6.58 -10.49 8.80
C SER A 108 -7.04 -9.35 7.91
N LEU A 109 -6.70 -8.10 8.24
CA LEU A 109 -7.17 -6.90 7.54
C LEU A 109 -6.05 -6.23 6.75
N TYR A 110 -6.31 -6.03 5.45
CA TYR A 110 -5.39 -5.41 4.50
C TYR A 110 -6.07 -4.35 3.66
N VAL A 111 -5.25 -3.42 3.18
CA VAL A 111 -5.64 -2.41 2.19
C VAL A 111 -4.72 -2.52 0.99
N VAL A 112 -5.31 -2.58 -0.21
CA VAL A 112 -4.60 -2.55 -1.49
C VAL A 112 -4.80 -1.16 -2.09
N PHE A 113 -3.71 -0.47 -2.35
CA PHE A 113 -3.70 0.78 -3.08
C PHE A 113 -3.53 0.51 -4.57
N LEU A 114 -4.37 1.13 -5.39
CA LEU A 114 -4.40 0.98 -6.84
C LEU A 114 -3.88 2.25 -7.51
N SER A 115 -3.29 2.14 -8.70
CA SER A 115 -2.91 3.31 -9.50
C SER A 115 -4.12 4.12 -9.98
N ALA A 116 -5.24 3.45 -10.24
CA ALA A 116 -6.53 4.05 -10.61
C ALA A 116 -7.69 3.22 -10.04
N ALA A 117 -8.91 3.76 -10.10
CA ALA A 117 -10.10 2.98 -9.78
C ALA A 117 -10.22 1.75 -10.68
N LEU A 118 -10.77 0.66 -10.15
CA LEU A 118 -10.91 -0.58 -10.91
C LEU A 118 -11.71 -0.36 -12.20
N PRO A 119 -11.22 -0.88 -13.34
CA PRO A 119 -11.98 -0.86 -14.57
C PRO A 119 -13.33 -1.59 -14.41
N LEU A 120 -14.29 -1.21 -15.25
CA LEU A 120 -15.61 -1.87 -15.27
C LEU A 120 -15.47 -3.40 -15.40
N GLY A 121 -16.15 -4.13 -14.52
CA GLY A 121 -16.12 -5.59 -14.46
C GLY A 121 -14.85 -6.20 -13.83
N ALA A 122 -13.82 -5.41 -13.49
CA ALA A 122 -12.63 -5.93 -12.82
C ALA A 122 -12.96 -6.42 -11.39
N ALA A 123 -13.78 -5.67 -10.67
CA ALA A 123 -14.25 -6.08 -9.34
C ALA A 123 -14.99 -7.44 -9.38
N ALA A 124 -15.88 -7.65 -10.36
CA ALA A 124 -16.59 -8.93 -10.52
C ALA A 124 -15.64 -10.08 -10.84
N ARG A 125 -14.62 -9.85 -11.68
CA ARG A 125 -13.58 -10.86 -11.96
C ARG A 125 -12.78 -11.23 -10.71
N MET A 126 -12.46 -10.25 -9.88
CA MET A 126 -11.76 -10.48 -8.61
C MET A 126 -12.66 -11.20 -7.61
N GLU A 127 -13.93 -10.82 -7.54
CA GLU A 127 -14.92 -11.48 -6.70
C GLU A 127 -14.99 -13.01 -7.00
N ALA A 128 -14.91 -13.36 -8.29
CA ALA A 128 -14.90 -14.76 -8.73
C ALA A 128 -13.61 -15.54 -8.35
N LEU A 129 -12.54 -14.86 -7.95
CA LEU A 129 -11.31 -15.49 -7.48
C LEU A 129 -11.29 -15.73 -5.98
N LYS A 130 -12.24 -15.15 -5.24
CA LYS A 130 -12.31 -15.28 -3.77
C LYS A 130 -12.50 -16.74 -3.36
N LYS A 131 -11.87 -17.06 -2.26
CA LYS A 131 -12.10 -18.30 -1.52
C LYS A 131 -13.04 -18.05 -0.34
N PRO A 132 -13.61 -19.11 0.25
CA PRO A 132 -14.26 -19.00 1.54
C PRO A 132 -13.34 -18.33 2.57
N GLY A 133 -13.90 -17.44 3.39
CA GLY A 133 -13.11 -16.67 4.35
C GLY A 133 -12.36 -15.45 3.76
N GLU A 134 -12.67 -15.05 2.53
CA GLU A 134 -12.14 -13.84 1.91
C GLU A 134 -13.28 -12.85 1.63
N THR A 135 -13.17 -11.63 2.16
CA THR A 135 -14.11 -10.54 1.86
C THR A 135 -13.34 -9.38 1.23
N MET A 136 -13.88 -8.82 0.16
CA MET A 136 -13.29 -7.70 -0.57
C MET A 136 -14.32 -6.58 -0.74
N VAL A 137 -13.93 -5.35 -0.47
CA VAL A 137 -14.74 -4.15 -0.74
C VAL A 137 -13.88 -3.14 -1.49
N ALA A 138 -14.36 -2.68 -2.64
CA ALA A 138 -13.69 -1.66 -3.45
C ALA A 138 -14.26 -0.28 -3.14
N SER A 139 -13.39 0.72 -2.99
CA SER A 139 -13.75 2.14 -2.82
C SER A 139 -12.71 3.03 -3.52
N GLY A 140 -13.10 3.67 -4.63
CA GLY A 140 -12.17 4.49 -5.41
C GLY A 140 -10.93 3.73 -5.85
N ARG A 141 -9.74 4.21 -5.44
CA ARG A 141 -8.43 3.59 -5.70
C ARG A 141 -7.97 2.64 -4.58
N ILE A 142 -8.90 2.11 -3.80
CA ILE A 142 -8.59 1.30 -2.62
C ILE A 142 -9.44 0.02 -2.66
N LEU A 143 -8.83 -1.10 -2.24
CA LEU A 143 -9.54 -2.32 -1.91
C LEU A 143 -9.27 -2.67 -0.46
N TYR A 144 -10.31 -2.91 0.29
CA TYR A 144 -10.24 -3.50 1.62
C TYR A 144 -10.37 -5.01 1.50
N LEU A 145 -9.49 -5.74 2.15
CA LEU A 145 -9.50 -7.20 2.20
C LEU A 145 -9.55 -7.66 3.64
N LEU A 146 -10.56 -8.46 3.97
CA LEU A 146 -10.68 -9.14 5.24
C LEU A 146 -10.51 -10.64 5.02
N LEU A 147 -9.53 -11.24 5.66
CA LEU A 147 -9.08 -12.62 5.44
C LEU A 147 -9.18 -13.42 6.75
N GLU A 148 -9.77 -14.61 6.67
CA GLU A 148 -9.84 -15.59 7.77
C GLU A 148 -8.65 -16.56 7.77
N HIS A 149 -7.64 -16.32 6.93
CA HIS A 149 -6.45 -17.13 6.76
C HIS A 149 -5.23 -16.27 6.37
N SER A 150 -4.07 -16.89 6.24
CA SER A 150 -2.85 -16.16 5.86
C SER A 150 -2.99 -15.52 4.49
N VAL A 151 -2.54 -14.27 4.36
CA VAL A 151 -2.45 -13.52 3.10
C VAL A 151 -1.70 -14.28 1.99
N ARG A 152 -0.79 -15.19 2.36
CA ARG A 152 -0.03 -16.02 1.41
C ARG A 152 -0.91 -17.02 0.64
N GLU A 153 -2.08 -17.34 1.16
CA GLU A 153 -3.05 -18.26 0.55
C GLU A 153 -4.06 -17.54 -0.35
N CYS A 154 -4.10 -16.21 -0.26
CA CYS A 154 -5.05 -15.36 -0.98
C CYS A 154 -4.65 -15.22 -2.45
N LYS A 155 -5.50 -15.70 -3.36
CA LYS A 155 -5.29 -15.60 -4.82
C LYS A 155 -5.67 -14.24 -5.40
N LEU A 156 -6.36 -13.39 -4.65
CA LEU A 156 -6.76 -12.06 -5.09
C LEU A 156 -5.56 -11.20 -5.49
N PHE A 157 -4.41 -11.37 -4.83
CA PHE A 157 -3.19 -10.63 -5.17
C PHE A 157 -2.66 -10.95 -6.57
N THR A 158 -2.68 -12.23 -6.97
CA THR A 158 -2.30 -12.62 -8.35
C THR A 158 -3.30 -12.09 -9.38
N GLY A 159 -4.59 -12.04 -9.03
CA GLY A 159 -5.63 -11.41 -9.86
C GLY A 159 -5.40 -9.90 -9.98
N MET A 160 -5.06 -9.25 -8.87
CA MET A 160 -4.79 -7.81 -8.82
C MET A 160 -3.58 -7.43 -9.67
N GLU A 161 -2.49 -8.18 -9.67
CA GLU A 161 -1.33 -7.93 -10.52
C GLU A 161 -1.65 -7.87 -12.01
N LYS A 162 -2.64 -8.63 -12.45
CA LYS A 162 -3.10 -8.62 -13.85
C LYS A 162 -3.96 -7.40 -14.17
N VAL A 163 -4.63 -6.84 -13.18
CA VAL A 163 -5.49 -5.65 -13.32
C VAL A 163 -4.69 -4.38 -13.17
N ASP A 164 -3.85 -4.33 -12.15
CA ASP A 164 -2.99 -3.21 -11.83
C ASP A 164 -1.60 -3.70 -11.36
N PRO A 165 -0.60 -3.73 -12.24
CA PRO A 165 0.76 -4.17 -11.91
C PRO A 165 1.47 -3.29 -10.86
N ARG A 166 0.98 -2.07 -10.63
CA ARG A 166 1.53 -1.15 -9.63
C ARG A 166 0.86 -1.28 -8.27
N ALA A 167 -0.28 -1.98 -8.17
CA ALA A 167 -1.01 -2.14 -6.93
C ALA A 167 -0.11 -2.63 -5.80
N THR A 168 -0.22 -2.02 -4.63
CA THR A 168 0.60 -2.37 -3.47
C THR A 168 -0.27 -2.55 -2.23
N THR A 169 0.09 -3.51 -1.40
CA THR A 169 -0.72 -3.93 -0.24
C THR A 169 -0.04 -3.53 1.06
N ARG A 170 -0.84 -3.08 2.01
CA ARG A 170 -0.42 -2.84 3.40
C ARG A 170 -1.40 -3.52 4.35
N ASN A 171 -0.92 -4.04 5.47
CA ASN A 171 -1.81 -4.43 6.54
C ASN A 171 -2.39 -3.17 7.22
N TRP A 172 -3.52 -3.33 7.88
CA TRP A 172 -4.25 -2.24 8.52
C TRP A 172 -3.40 -1.42 9.49
N ASN A 173 -2.61 -2.10 10.33
CA ASN A 173 -1.74 -1.42 11.29
C ASN A 173 -0.70 -0.50 10.63
N THR A 174 -0.24 -0.85 9.45
CA THR A 174 0.67 0.00 8.67
C THR A 174 -0.05 1.23 8.14
N LEU A 175 -1.28 1.08 7.64
CA LEU A 175 -2.08 2.21 7.17
C LEU A 175 -2.36 3.20 8.30
N VAL A 176 -2.82 2.73 9.45
CA VAL A 176 -3.10 3.59 10.61
C VAL A 176 -1.85 4.35 11.08
N LYS A 177 -0.68 3.70 11.07
CA LYS A 177 0.58 4.37 11.41
C LYS A 177 0.98 5.43 10.38
N LEU A 178 0.76 5.17 9.09
CA LEU A 178 1.03 6.14 8.02
C LEU A 178 0.11 7.35 8.14
N ASP A 179 -1.17 7.12 8.36
CA ASP A 179 -2.16 8.17 8.57
C ASP A 179 -1.80 9.06 9.78
N ALA A 180 -1.42 8.46 10.91
CA ALA A 180 -0.97 9.20 12.08
C ALA A 180 0.26 10.07 11.78
N LEU A 181 1.25 9.55 11.04
CA LEU A 181 2.45 10.32 10.66
C LEU A 181 2.14 11.48 9.70
N LEU A 182 1.06 11.42 8.95
CA LEU A 182 0.62 12.49 8.03
C LEU A 182 -0.29 13.49 8.71
N GLY A 183 -0.95 13.11 9.81
CA GLY A 183 -1.81 13.99 10.61
C GLY A 183 -1.05 14.93 11.56
N ASP A 184 0.18 14.56 11.93
CA ASP A 184 1.08 15.37 12.78
C ASP A 184 1.77 16.47 11.94
#